data_2201453c93816d25f6025cc9edd277bb
#
_entry.id   2201453c93816d25f6025cc9edd277bb
#
_cell.length_a   1.000
_cell.length_b   1.000
_cell.length_c   1.000
_cell.angle_alpha   90.00
_cell.angle_beta   90.00
_cell.angle_gamma   90.00
#
_symmetry.space_group_name_H-M   'P 1'
#
loop_
_entity.id
_entity.type
_entity.pdbx_description
1 polymer ?
#
loop_
_entity_poly.entity_id
_entity_poly.type
_entity_poly.pdbx_seq_one_letter_code
_entity_poly.pdbx_strand_id
1 'polypeptide(L)'
;MKHGKKCKIDKYTLILIVLLLLLTGLVIAWKLPQKEDRYIHVGIAVYDRSDTFMESYIRELEDKIGQTRILGKKVSYEIYDAEGIGSRQEKQLQEMYAQAYDVMLVNLVEPASAASVLTDAKDADIPVILFNREIDEKDLKISKNVWYVGTDARAAGVMQGELLKDLWKKQSRILDWNGNGMLDYVLVEGEESHFDAIRRTSGFLETGAELPLNQKGNILAEWKRELAYEKFAALDDEAVQNVEAVICNNDDMALGVYDYYKEKNLKLPVIIGINNSEEMHQKIMSGEMYGTIDNKMEDQVMEICRLMQAILKKDTGSYQKVWYSTPKAIVKAEGTE
;
A
#
# COMPACT_ATOMS: atom_id res chain seq x y z
N MET A 1 -0.51 -21.66 -89.82
CA MET A 1 -1.03 -20.60 -88.89
C MET A 1 -1.86 -21.31 -87.82
N LYS A 2 -1.33 -21.37 -86.55
CA LYS A 2 -2.08 -21.96 -85.42
C LYS A 2 -2.76 -20.80 -84.72
N HIS A 3 -4.12 -20.77 -84.71
CA HIS A 3 -4.89 -19.81 -83.94
C HIS A 3 -4.87 -20.24 -82.50
N GLY A 4 -4.19 -19.47 -81.61
CA GLY A 4 -4.27 -19.64 -80.14
C GLY A 4 -5.65 -19.23 -79.66
N LYS A 5 -6.42 -20.19 -79.15
CA LYS A 5 -7.68 -19.92 -78.40
C LYS A 5 -7.36 -19.13 -77.16
N LYS A 6 -7.75 -17.87 -77.07
CA LYS A 6 -7.74 -17.10 -75.85
C LYS A 6 -8.81 -17.72 -74.89
N CYS A 7 -8.37 -18.39 -73.88
CA CYS A 7 -9.25 -18.87 -72.80
C CYS A 7 -9.84 -17.63 -72.09
N LYS A 8 -11.14 -17.36 -72.27
CA LYS A 8 -11.85 -16.32 -71.51
C LYS A 8 -12.32 -16.96 -70.22
N ILE A 9 -11.76 -16.52 -69.09
CA ILE A 9 -12.22 -16.86 -67.78
C ILE A 9 -13.67 -16.30 -67.65
N ASP A 10 -14.64 -17.16 -67.35
CA ASP A 10 -16.00 -16.69 -67.12
C ASP A 10 -16.12 -15.91 -65.80
N LYS A 11 -17.19 -15.11 -65.64
CA LYS A 11 -17.39 -14.22 -64.53
C LYS A 11 -17.48 -14.99 -63.18
N TYR A 12 -18.00 -16.20 -63.15
CA TYR A 12 -18.16 -16.98 -61.93
C TYR A 12 -16.81 -17.57 -61.49
N THR A 13 -16.01 -18.04 -62.46
CA THR A 13 -14.65 -18.52 -62.19
C THR A 13 -13.77 -17.40 -61.60
N LEU A 14 -13.89 -16.14 -62.14
CA LEU A 14 -13.16 -14.99 -61.59
C LEU A 14 -13.59 -14.65 -60.15
N ILE A 15 -14.90 -14.67 -59.88
CA ILE A 15 -15.44 -14.46 -58.53
C ILE A 15 -14.93 -15.54 -57.57
N LEU A 16 -14.92 -16.81 -58.00
CA LEU A 16 -14.43 -17.91 -57.15
C LEU A 16 -12.94 -17.77 -56.83
N ILE A 17 -12.11 -17.35 -57.79
CA ILE A 17 -10.68 -17.08 -57.59
C ILE A 17 -10.48 -15.92 -56.59
N VAL A 18 -11.25 -14.84 -56.69
CA VAL A 18 -11.17 -13.71 -55.77
C VAL A 18 -11.59 -14.12 -54.35
N LEU A 19 -12.66 -14.90 -54.19
CA LEU A 19 -13.08 -15.42 -52.90
C LEU A 19 -12.03 -16.37 -52.29
N LEU A 20 -11.41 -17.20 -53.11
CA LEU A 20 -10.34 -18.10 -52.66
C LEU A 20 -9.09 -17.30 -52.19
N LEU A 21 -8.73 -16.25 -52.93
CA LEU A 21 -7.63 -15.37 -52.56
C LEU A 21 -7.93 -14.57 -51.25
N LEU A 22 -9.17 -14.13 -51.05
CA LEU A 22 -9.59 -13.48 -49.81
C LEU A 22 -9.58 -14.45 -48.62
N LEU A 23 -10.06 -15.67 -48.81
CA LEU A 23 -10.03 -16.74 -47.80
C LEU A 23 -8.59 -17.13 -47.46
N THR A 24 -7.71 -17.30 -48.43
CA THR A 24 -6.29 -17.60 -48.22
C THR A 24 -5.59 -16.44 -47.54
N GLY A 25 -5.89 -15.18 -47.93
CA GLY A 25 -5.41 -13.98 -47.27
C GLY A 25 -5.82 -13.91 -45.79
N LEU A 26 -7.09 -14.21 -45.49
CA LEU A 26 -7.61 -14.29 -44.09
C LEU A 26 -6.92 -15.42 -43.30
N VAL A 27 -6.74 -16.60 -43.89
CA VAL A 27 -6.03 -17.71 -43.22
C VAL A 27 -4.56 -17.41 -42.99
N ILE A 28 -3.90 -16.73 -43.92
CA ILE A 28 -2.51 -16.28 -43.75
C ILE A 28 -2.44 -15.21 -42.68
N ALA A 29 -3.34 -14.23 -42.68
CA ALA A 29 -3.41 -13.20 -41.62
C ALA A 29 -3.65 -13.80 -40.26
N TRP A 30 -4.45 -14.85 -40.15
CA TRP A 30 -4.71 -15.58 -38.90
C TRP A 30 -3.52 -16.47 -38.48
N LYS A 31 -2.72 -16.97 -39.41
CA LYS A 31 -1.49 -17.75 -39.18
C LYS A 31 -0.22 -16.94 -39.08
N LEU A 32 -0.26 -15.64 -39.42
CA LEU A 32 0.87 -14.77 -39.14
C LEU A 32 1.05 -14.81 -37.60
N PRO A 33 2.28 -15.13 -37.11
CA PRO A 33 2.54 -15.04 -35.68
C PRO A 33 2.17 -13.63 -35.26
N GLN A 34 1.14 -13.50 -34.43
CA GLN A 34 0.87 -12.27 -33.71
C GLN A 34 2.21 -11.91 -33.08
N LYS A 35 2.69 -10.69 -33.34
CA LYS A 35 3.96 -10.22 -32.76
C LYS A 35 3.87 -10.51 -31.28
N GLU A 36 4.57 -11.55 -30.80
CA GLU A 36 4.53 -11.93 -29.38
C GLU A 36 4.77 -10.66 -28.61
N ASP A 37 3.77 -10.27 -27.82
CA ASP A 37 3.90 -9.07 -27.02
C ASP A 37 5.12 -9.26 -26.12
N ARG A 38 6.12 -8.40 -26.27
CA ARG A 38 7.40 -8.49 -25.53
C ARG A 38 7.27 -8.04 -24.09
N TYR A 39 6.09 -7.56 -23.74
CA TYR A 39 5.81 -6.98 -22.44
C TYR A 39 4.65 -7.69 -21.77
N ILE A 40 4.70 -7.68 -20.46
CA ILE A 40 3.58 -7.89 -19.56
C ILE A 40 3.09 -6.50 -19.17
N HIS A 41 1.80 -6.23 -19.32
CA HIS A 41 1.20 -4.93 -19.05
C HIS A 41 0.56 -4.93 -17.66
N VAL A 42 1.04 -4.03 -16.78
CA VAL A 42 0.57 -3.90 -15.41
C VAL A 42 -0.02 -2.51 -15.19
N GLY A 43 -1.25 -2.44 -14.72
CA GLY A 43 -1.86 -1.19 -14.27
C GLY A 43 -1.67 -1.04 -12.77
N ILE A 44 -1.24 0.13 -12.30
CA ILE A 44 -1.01 0.41 -10.88
C ILE A 44 -1.88 1.60 -10.48
N ALA A 45 -2.93 1.37 -9.69
CA ALA A 45 -3.76 2.43 -9.12
C ALA A 45 -3.31 2.73 -7.70
N VAL A 46 -2.98 3.99 -7.43
CA VAL A 46 -2.47 4.49 -6.14
C VAL A 46 -3.44 5.50 -5.57
N TYR A 47 -3.67 5.46 -4.25
CA TYR A 47 -4.58 6.39 -3.62
C TYR A 47 -4.07 7.83 -3.63
N ASP A 48 -2.78 8.03 -3.31
CA ASP A 48 -2.12 9.33 -3.29
C ASP A 48 -0.60 9.15 -3.31
N ARG A 49 0.08 9.66 -4.32
CA ARG A 49 1.55 9.61 -4.42
C ARG A 49 2.26 10.69 -3.62
N SER A 50 1.54 11.69 -3.14
CA SER A 50 2.11 12.72 -2.28
C SER A 50 2.28 12.28 -0.82
N ASP A 51 1.66 11.15 -0.43
CA ASP A 51 1.94 10.50 0.86
C ASP A 51 3.37 9.95 0.86
N THR A 52 4.16 10.30 1.87
CA THR A 52 5.61 10.00 1.93
C THR A 52 5.92 8.51 1.96
N PHE A 53 5.09 7.73 2.66
CA PHE A 53 5.21 6.28 2.69
C PHE A 53 4.88 5.69 1.31
N MET A 54 3.81 6.17 0.68
CA MET A 54 3.38 5.68 -0.64
C MET A 54 4.35 6.09 -1.73
N GLU A 55 4.93 7.29 -1.69
CA GLU A 55 6.00 7.70 -2.60
C GLU A 55 7.17 6.71 -2.55
N SER A 56 7.61 6.35 -1.34
CA SER A 56 8.69 5.38 -1.13
C SER A 56 8.31 3.98 -1.59
N TYR A 57 7.07 3.57 -1.30
CA TYR A 57 6.53 2.27 -1.71
C TYR A 57 6.49 2.12 -3.24
N ILE A 58 5.97 3.13 -3.92
CA ILE A 58 5.87 3.12 -5.39
C ILE A 58 7.24 3.15 -6.03
N ARG A 59 8.19 3.93 -5.51
CA ARG A 59 9.57 3.96 -6.02
C ARG A 59 10.23 2.57 -5.91
N GLU A 60 10.09 1.88 -4.78
CA GLU A 60 10.60 0.51 -4.61
C GLU A 60 9.89 -0.47 -5.55
N LEU A 61 8.57 -0.33 -5.71
CA LEU A 61 7.78 -1.16 -6.62
C LEU A 61 8.22 -0.97 -8.09
N GLU A 62 8.41 0.27 -8.54
CA GLU A 62 8.91 0.61 -9.88
C GLU A 62 10.29 -0.01 -10.14
N ASP A 63 11.21 0.10 -9.17
CA ASP A 63 12.54 -0.49 -9.27
C ASP A 63 12.48 -2.01 -9.42
N LYS A 64 11.75 -2.71 -8.57
CA LYS A 64 11.61 -4.16 -8.63
C LYS A 64 10.87 -4.65 -9.88
N ILE A 65 9.80 -3.99 -10.27
CA ILE A 65 9.07 -4.32 -11.51
C ILE A 65 9.97 -4.11 -12.74
N GLY A 66 10.71 -3.00 -12.80
CA GLY A 66 11.62 -2.69 -13.89
C GLY A 66 12.72 -3.74 -14.11
N GLN A 67 13.15 -4.39 -13.01
CA GLN A 67 14.15 -5.47 -13.03
C GLN A 67 13.52 -6.85 -13.29
N THR A 68 12.21 -6.99 -13.12
CA THR A 68 11.49 -8.26 -13.20
C THR A 68 11.26 -8.70 -14.65
N ARG A 69 11.42 -10.01 -14.88
CA ARG A 69 11.02 -10.67 -16.13
C ARG A 69 10.09 -11.82 -15.82
N ILE A 70 8.96 -11.86 -16.51
CA ILE A 70 7.95 -12.89 -16.34
C ILE A 70 7.76 -13.60 -17.67
N LEU A 71 7.91 -14.92 -17.70
CA LEU A 71 7.85 -15.73 -18.92
C LEU A 71 8.80 -15.24 -20.03
N GLY A 72 9.97 -14.70 -19.64
CA GLY A 72 10.95 -14.13 -20.57
C GLY A 72 10.62 -12.72 -21.09
N LYS A 73 9.44 -12.18 -20.80
CA LYS A 73 8.97 -10.84 -21.18
C LYS A 73 9.38 -9.80 -20.13
N LYS A 74 9.60 -8.56 -20.57
CA LYS A 74 9.74 -7.40 -19.67
C LYS A 74 8.36 -7.01 -19.13
N VAL A 75 8.34 -6.36 -17.98
CA VAL A 75 7.12 -5.72 -17.48
C VAL A 75 7.08 -4.27 -17.94
N SER A 76 5.94 -3.85 -18.47
CA SER A 76 5.57 -2.47 -18.74
C SER A 76 4.46 -2.10 -17.77
N TYR A 77 4.53 -0.94 -17.16
CA TYR A 77 3.51 -0.52 -16.20
C TYR A 77 3.06 0.92 -16.46
N GLU A 78 1.86 1.22 -16.01
CA GLU A 78 1.28 2.55 -16.00
C GLU A 78 0.71 2.84 -14.61
N ILE A 79 0.96 4.05 -14.09
CA ILE A 79 0.56 4.44 -12.74
C ILE A 79 -0.53 5.49 -12.83
N TYR A 80 -1.63 5.24 -12.12
CA TYR A 80 -2.79 6.09 -11.97
C TYR A 80 -2.84 6.61 -10.54
N ASP A 81 -2.59 7.91 -10.38
CA ASP A 81 -2.63 8.59 -9.08
C ASP A 81 -3.99 9.24 -8.86
N ALA A 82 -4.68 8.83 -7.82
CA ALA A 82 -5.99 9.37 -7.47
C ALA A 82 -5.92 10.70 -6.69
N GLU A 83 -4.73 11.09 -6.20
CA GLU A 83 -4.52 12.29 -5.37
C GLU A 83 -5.51 12.37 -4.19
N GLY A 84 -5.79 11.24 -3.54
CA GLY A 84 -6.73 11.13 -2.43
C GLY A 84 -8.22 11.24 -2.81
N ILE A 85 -8.56 11.27 -4.11
CA ILE A 85 -9.91 11.53 -4.58
C ILE A 85 -10.58 10.25 -5.07
N GLY A 86 -11.55 9.70 -4.30
CA GLY A 86 -12.24 8.45 -4.62
C GLY A 86 -12.92 8.45 -5.99
N SER A 87 -13.61 9.55 -6.36
CA SER A 87 -14.26 9.66 -7.67
C SER A 87 -13.28 9.74 -8.85
N ARG A 88 -12.03 10.18 -8.62
CA ARG A 88 -10.95 10.11 -9.61
C ARG A 88 -10.48 8.68 -9.78
N GLN A 89 -10.23 7.98 -8.67
CA GLN A 89 -9.83 6.58 -8.71
C GLN A 89 -10.86 5.70 -9.42
N GLU A 90 -12.16 5.92 -9.16
CA GLU A 90 -13.22 5.19 -9.84
C GLU A 90 -13.12 5.33 -11.37
N LYS A 91 -12.93 6.55 -11.90
CA LYS A 91 -12.75 6.79 -13.35
C LYS A 91 -11.50 6.12 -13.88
N GLN A 92 -10.38 6.23 -13.15
CA GLN A 92 -9.12 5.59 -13.52
C GLN A 92 -9.25 4.07 -13.59
N LEU A 93 -9.92 3.45 -12.62
CA LEU A 93 -10.17 2.01 -12.62
C LEU A 93 -11.03 1.57 -13.81
N GLN A 94 -12.06 2.35 -14.18
CA GLN A 94 -12.86 2.06 -15.39
C GLN A 94 -12.00 2.13 -16.67
N GLU A 95 -11.11 3.11 -16.77
CA GLU A 95 -10.14 3.18 -17.88
C GLU A 95 -9.20 1.97 -17.89
N MET A 96 -8.71 1.55 -16.71
CA MET A 96 -7.83 0.39 -16.57
C MET A 96 -8.53 -0.92 -16.98
N TYR A 97 -9.79 -1.13 -16.63
CA TYR A 97 -10.55 -2.31 -17.09
C TYR A 97 -10.69 -2.36 -18.60
N ALA A 98 -10.84 -1.21 -19.27
CA ALA A 98 -10.94 -1.14 -20.73
C ALA A 98 -9.61 -1.39 -21.45
N GLN A 99 -8.47 -1.21 -20.77
CA GLN A 99 -7.14 -1.40 -21.34
C GLN A 99 -6.62 -2.84 -21.30
N ALA A 100 -7.35 -3.75 -20.65
CA ALA A 100 -7.03 -5.18 -20.57
C ALA A 100 -5.60 -5.47 -20.08
N TYR A 101 -5.23 -4.91 -18.93
CA TYR A 101 -3.97 -5.25 -18.25
C TYR A 101 -3.88 -6.74 -17.92
N ASP A 102 -2.67 -7.30 -17.96
CA ASP A 102 -2.41 -8.68 -17.54
C ASP A 102 -2.60 -8.88 -16.02
N VAL A 103 -2.33 -7.82 -15.24
CA VAL A 103 -2.54 -7.75 -13.78
C VAL A 103 -2.77 -6.29 -13.38
N MET A 104 -3.64 -6.05 -12.44
CA MET A 104 -3.80 -4.76 -11.78
C MET A 104 -3.29 -4.82 -10.34
N LEU A 105 -2.50 -3.82 -9.95
CA LEU A 105 -2.11 -3.54 -8.57
C LEU A 105 -2.94 -2.37 -8.08
N VAL A 106 -3.69 -2.52 -7.00
CA VAL A 106 -4.65 -1.50 -6.59
C VAL A 106 -4.49 -1.18 -5.10
N ASN A 107 -4.18 0.09 -4.82
CA ASN A 107 -4.19 0.68 -3.50
C ASN A 107 -5.37 1.65 -3.45
N LEU A 108 -6.42 1.30 -2.70
CA LEU A 108 -7.70 2.00 -2.72
C LEU A 108 -7.66 3.32 -1.96
N VAL A 109 -8.30 4.38 -2.50
CA VAL A 109 -8.61 5.60 -1.75
C VAL A 109 -9.58 5.26 -0.61
N GLU A 110 -10.63 4.54 -0.93
CA GLU A 110 -11.66 4.13 0.02
C GLU A 110 -11.72 2.60 0.11
N PRO A 111 -11.18 1.97 1.17
CA PRO A 111 -11.27 0.51 1.35
C PRO A 111 -12.70 -0.05 1.28
N ALA A 112 -13.71 0.74 1.66
CA ALA A 112 -15.12 0.37 1.56
C ALA A 112 -15.61 0.18 0.12
N SER A 113 -14.92 0.73 -0.89
CA SER A 113 -15.24 0.54 -2.31
C SER A 113 -14.78 -0.81 -2.88
N ALA A 114 -14.02 -1.61 -2.11
CA ALA A 114 -13.40 -2.84 -2.57
C ALA A 114 -14.37 -3.78 -3.28
N ALA A 115 -15.57 -3.99 -2.72
CA ALA A 115 -16.56 -4.89 -3.30
C ALA A 115 -16.95 -4.52 -4.75
N SER A 116 -17.14 -3.22 -5.04
CA SER A 116 -17.44 -2.74 -6.40
C SER A 116 -16.25 -2.95 -7.32
N VAL A 117 -15.06 -2.50 -6.91
CA VAL A 117 -13.82 -2.62 -7.68
C VAL A 117 -13.52 -4.07 -8.06
N LEU A 118 -13.69 -5.01 -7.11
CA LEU A 118 -13.41 -6.42 -7.34
C LEU A 118 -14.49 -7.10 -8.20
N THR A 119 -15.73 -6.61 -8.19
CA THR A 119 -16.79 -7.07 -9.08
C THR A 119 -16.48 -6.67 -10.52
N ASP A 120 -16.12 -5.42 -10.75
CA ASP A 120 -15.78 -4.90 -12.09
C ASP A 120 -14.54 -5.61 -12.66
N ALA A 121 -13.50 -5.80 -11.84
CA ALA A 121 -12.29 -6.54 -12.23
C ALA A 121 -12.59 -8.00 -12.58
N LYS A 122 -13.50 -8.64 -11.84
CA LYS A 122 -13.97 -10.01 -12.15
C LYS A 122 -14.68 -10.07 -13.48
N ASP A 123 -15.56 -9.10 -13.77
CA ASP A 123 -16.31 -9.03 -15.02
C ASP A 123 -15.40 -8.74 -16.22
N ALA A 124 -14.31 -8.01 -16.01
CA ALA A 124 -13.25 -7.79 -16.99
C ALA A 124 -12.25 -8.97 -17.11
N ASP A 125 -12.36 -10.00 -16.25
CA ASP A 125 -11.43 -11.15 -16.14
C ASP A 125 -9.97 -10.74 -15.88
N ILE A 126 -9.75 -9.64 -15.15
CA ILE A 126 -8.42 -9.12 -14.82
C ILE A 126 -8.04 -9.54 -13.39
N PRO A 127 -6.88 -10.18 -13.18
CA PRO A 127 -6.35 -10.45 -11.85
C PRO A 127 -6.00 -9.16 -11.10
N VAL A 128 -6.34 -9.08 -9.81
CA VAL A 128 -6.07 -7.92 -8.96
C VAL A 128 -5.24 -8.31 -7.74
N ILE A 129 -4.19 -7.57 -7.48
CA ILE A 129 -3.48 -7.56 -6.20
C ILE A 129 -3.79 -6.24 -5.50
N LEU A 130 -4.58 -6.30 -4.44
CA LEU A 130 -4.76 -5.17 -3.55
C LEU A 130 -3.53 -5.05 -2.65
N PHE A 131 -3.08 -3.83 -2.34
CA PHE A 131 -1.90 -3.66 -1.52
C PHE A 131 -2.01 -2.49 -0.54
N ASN A 132 -1.26 -2.57 0.55
CA ASN A 132 -1.12 -1.61 1.63
C ASN A 132 -2.42 -1.36 2.41
N ARG A 133 -3.41 -0.65 1.87
CA ARG A 133 -4.68 -0.35 2.55
C ARG A 133 -5.54 -1.60 2.65
N GLU A 134 -5.82 -2.05 3.87
CA GLU A 134 -6.54 -3.29 4.12
C GLU A 134 -8.03 -3.15 3.81
N ILE A 135 -8.63 -4.24 3.35
CA ILE A 135 -10.05 -4.35 3.03
C ILE A 135 -10.73 -5.40 3.90
N ASP A 136 -12.06 -5.45 3.86
CA ASP A 136 -12.80 -6.55 4.49
C ASP A 136 -12.49 -7.87 3.76
N GLU A 137 -12.06 -8.88 4.51
CA GLU A 137 -11.72 -10.21 3.95
C GLU A 137 -12.89 -10.89 3.20
N LYS A 138 -14.14 -10.53 3.53
CA LYS A 138 -15.30 -11.04 2.79
C LYS A 138 -15.25 -10.65 1.31
N ASP A 139 -14.69 -9.47 0.99
CA ASP A 139 -14.65 -8.95 -0.37
C ASP A 139 -13.65 -9.71 -1.25
N LEU A 140 -12.59 -10.29 -0.66
CA LEU A 140 -11.67 -11.18 -1.38
C LEU A 140 -12.33 -12.44 -1.94
N LYS A 141 -13.53 -12.80 -1.44
CA LYS A 141 -14.31 -13.96 -1.93
C LYS A 141 -15.09 -13.66 -3.20
N ILE A 142 -15.19 -12.39 -3.62
CA ILE A 142 -15.91 -11.96 -4.83
C ILE A 142 -15.29 -12.58 -6.08
N SER A 143 -13.96 -12.68 -6.13
CA SER A 143 -13.23 -13.30 -7.23
C SER A 143 -12.12 -14.24 -6.75
N LYS A 144 -11.93 -15.33 -7.48
CA LYS A 144 -10.78 -16.23 -7.27
C LYS A 144 -9.45 -15.60 -7.71
N ASN A 145 -9.49 -14.56 -8.56
CA ASN A 145 -8.32 -13.86 -9.11
C ASN A 145 -8.00 -12.57 -8.37
N VAL A 146 -8.24 -12.56 -7.06
CA VAL A 146 -7.95 -11.40 -6.18
C VAL A 146 -7.09 -11.86 -5.01
N TRP A 147 -6.10 -11.03 -4.66
CA TRP A 147 -5.21 -11.21 -3.51
C TRP A 147 -4.98 -9.88 -2.81
N TYR A 148 -4.55 -9.95 -1.56
CA TYR A 148 -4.13 -8.81 -0.78
C TYR A 148 -2.71 -9.01 -0.24
N VAL A 149 -1.89 -7.96 -0.31
CA VAL A 149 -0.53 -7.89 0.26
C VAL A 149 -0.41 -6.63 1.11
N GLY A 150 -0.08 -6.77 2.37
CA GLY A 150 0.07 -5.64 3.29
C GLY A 150 0.82 -6.00 4.57
N THR A 151 0.60 -5.23 5.63
CA THR A 151 1.15 -5.48 6.97
C THR A 151 0.01 -5.83 7.92
N ASP A 152 0.27 -6.69 8.90
CA ASP A 152 -0.66 -6.87 10.02
C ASP A 152 -0.67 -5.60 10.88
N ALA A 153 -1.66 -4.75 10.61
CA ALA A 153 -1.81 -3.45 11.27
C ALA A 153 -2.04 -3.60 12.79
N ARG A 154 -2.77 -4.65 13.22
CA ARG A 154 -2.98 -4.91 14.65
C ARG A 154 -1.67 -5.31 15.33
N ALA A 155 -0.87 -6.18 14.71
CA ALA A 155 0.44 -6.57 15.23
C ALA A 155 1.38 -5.37 15.35
N ALA A 156 1.34 -4.43 14.41
CA ALA A 156 2.12 -3.18 14.51
C ALA A 156 1.72 -2.34 15.74
N GLY A 157 0.41 -2.20 16.00
CA GLY A 157 -0.08 -1.52 17.21
C GLY A 157 0.30 -2.25 18.51
N VAL A 158 0.18 -3.58 18.55
CA VAL A 158 0.66 -4.40 19.68
C VAL A 158 2.14 -4.12 19.95
N MET A 159 2.97 -4.06 18.91
CA MET A 159 4.39 -3.75 19.08
C MET A 159 4.65 -2.34 19.63
N GLN A 160 3.84 -1.33 19.27
CA GLN A 160 3.94 0.00 19.91
C GLN A 160 3.68 -0.10 21.42
N GLY A 161 2.66 -0.86 21.81
CA GLY A 161 2.34 -1.10 23.23
C GLY A 161 3.44 -1.86 23.96
N GLU A 162 4.04 -2.88 23.33
CA GLU A 162 5.16 -3.63 23.94
C GLU A 162 6.41 -2.74 24.11
N LEU A 163 6.73 -1.89 23.13
CA LEU A 163 7.82 -0.92 23.27
C LEU A 163 7.61 0.01 24.46
N LEU A 164 6.42 0.57 24.59
CA LEU A 164 6.09 1.46 25.70
C LEU A 164 6.12 0.73 27.04
N LYS A 165 5.61 -0.49 27.09
CA LYS A 165 5.61 -1.36 28.28
C LYS A 165 7.01 -1.72 28.74
N ASP A 166 7.90 -2.07 27.80
CA ASP A 166 9.29 -2.37 28.11
C ASP A 166 10.03 -1.13 28.65
N LEU A 167 9.76 0.03 28.07
CA LEU A 167 10.31 1.29 28.53
C LEU A 167 9.80 1.65 29.93
N TRP A 168 8.50 1.49 30.19
CA TRP A 168 7.92 1.73 31.51
C TRP A 168 8.53 0.83 32.58
N LYS A 169 8.69 -0.45 32.32
CA LYS A 169 9.33 -1.39 33.25
C LYS A 169 10.76 -0.98 33.62
N LYS A 170 11.51 -0.43 32.65
CA LYS A 170 12.91 -0.04 32.85
C LYS A 170 13.06 1.34 33.49
N GLN A 171 12.20 2.30 33.16
CA GLN A 171 12.42 3.72 33.39
C GLN A 171 11.17 4.48 33.86
N SER A 172 10.21 3.84 34.54
CA SER A 172 8.94 4.47 34.96
C SER A 172 9.13 5.80 35.70
N ARG A 173 10.15 5.91 36.60
CA ARG A 173 10.44 7.14 37.33
C ARG A 173 10.90 8.32 36.47
N ILE A 174 11.39 8.05 35.26
CA ILE A 174 11.83 9.09 34.33
C ILE A 174 10.67 9.44 33.39
N LEU A 175 9.84 8.45 33.05
CA LEU A 175 8.66 8.63 32.19
C LEU A 175 7.56 9.40 32.92
N ASP A 176 7.16 8.93 34.11
CA ASP A 176 6.22 9.62 35.02
C ASP A 176 6.89 10.86 35.59
N TRP A 177 7.06 11.90 34.78
CA TRP A 177 7.77 13.10 35.20
C TRP A 177 6.91 14.07 36.02
N ASN A 178 5.58 13.92 35.94
CA ASN A 178 4.66 14.69 36.79
C ASN A 178 4.41 14.00 38.14
N GLY A 179 4.86 12.74 38.31
CA GLY A 179 4.83 11.99 39.57
C GLY A 179 3.44 11.53 40.00
N ASN A 180 2.48 11.42 39.08
CA ASN A 180 1.12 11.03 39.39
C ASN A 180 0.88 9.50 39.43
N GLY A 181 1.92 8.71 39.10
CA GLY A 181 1.87 7.24 39.06
C GLY A 181 1.19 6.68 37.81
N MET A 182 0.86 7.52 36.83
CA MET A 182 0.25 7.17 35.58
C MET A 182 1.22 7.51 34.42
N LEU A 183 0.91 7.03 33.23
CA LEU A 183 1.56 7.45 31.99
C LEU A 183 0.56 8.27 31.18
N ASP A 184 0.72 9.59 31.25
CA ASP A 184 -0.14 10.54 30.55
C ASP A 184 0.18 10.52 29.04
N TYR A 185 -0.78 10.08 28.20
CA TYR A 185 -0.52 9.89 26.77
C TYR A 185 -1.57 10.51 25.85
N VAL A 186 -1.17 10.77 24.60
CA VAL A 186 -2.04 11.20 23.50
C VAL A 186 -1.96 10.16 22.39
N LEU A 187 -3.12 9.81 21.81
CA LEU A 187 -3.23 9.06 20.56
C LEU A 187 -3.30 10.05 19.38
N VAL A 188 -2.57 9.74 18.30
CA VAL A 188 -2.65 10.44 17.02
C VAL A 188 -2.96 9.41 15.95
N GLU A 189 -4.20 9.44 15.48
CA GLU A 189 -4.77 8.43 14.60
C GLU A 189 -4.84 8.91 13.16
N GLY A 190 -4.84 7.94 12.22
CA GLY A 190 -5.07 8.19 10.81
C GLY A 190 -6.52 8.58 10.51
N GLU A 191 -7.09 8.11 9.40
CA GLU A 191 -8.48 8.33 9.03
C GLU A 191 -9.44 7.51 9.92
N GLU A 192 -10.54 8.12 10.36
CA GLU A 192 -11.48 7.53 11.34
C GLU A 192 -12.06 6.16 10.91
N SER A 193 -12.35 5.99 9.62
CA SER A 193 -12.95 4.76 9.08
C SER A 193 -11.93 3.78 8.48
N HIS A 194 -10.63 4.07 8.57
CA HIS A 194 -9.60 3.27 7.95
C HIS A 194 -9.26 2.04 8.80
N PHE A 195 -9.32 0.85 8.20
CA PHE A 195 -9.06 -0.42 8.92
C PHE A 195 -7.70 -0.43 9.62
N ASP A 196 -6.64 0.05 8.96
CA ASP A 196 -5.31 0.05 9.57
C ASP A 196 -5.24 1.00 10.77
N ALA A 197 -5.86 2.19 10.72
CA ALA A 197 -5.90 3.10 11.85
C ALA A 197 -6.60 2.45 13.07
N ILE A 198 -7.80 1.90 12.85
CA ILE A 198 -8.58 1.22 13.87
C ILE A 198 -7.79 0.04 14.47
N ARG A 199 -7.14 -0.78 13.63
CA ARG A 199 -6.39 -1.97 14.07
C ARG A 199 -5.10 -1.61 14.80
N ARG A 200 -4.34 -0.60 14.34
CA ARG A 200 -3.15 -0.08 15.02
C ARG A 200 -3.51 0.42 16.41
N THR A 201 -4.53 1.27 16.50
CA THR A 201 -5.04 1.78 17.79
C THR A 201 -5.53 0.66 18.70
N SER A 202 -6.33 -0.28 18.20
CA SER A 202 -6.83 -1.40 19.02
C SER A 202 -5.69 -2.31 19.51
N GLY A 203 -4.69 -2.59 18.68
CA GLY A 203 -3.51 -3.37 19.06
C GLY A 203 -2.69 -2.68 20.16
N PHE A 204 -2.49 -1.37 20.06
CA PHE A 204 -1.82 -0.58 21.09
C PHE A 204 -2.60 -0.63 22.42
N LEU A 205 -3.91 -0.36 22.39
CA LEU A 205 -4.75 -0.32 23.60
C LEU A 205 -4.85 -1.67 24.29
N GLU A 206 -4.86 -2.77 23.53
CA GLU A 206 -4.84 -4.13 24.09
C GLU A 206 -3.60 -4.38 24.93
N THR A 207 -2.43 -4.07 24.41
CA THR A 207 -1.15 -4.22 25.13
C THR A 207 -1.00 -3.16 26.22
N GLY A 208 -1.46 -1.94 25.94
CA GLY A 208 -1.47 -0.82 26.87
C GLY A 208 -2.33 -1.05 28.11
N ALA A 209 -3.31 -1.97 28.07
CA ALA A 209 -4.13 -2.32 29.22
C ALA A 209 -3.33 -2.85 30.42
N GLU A 210 -2.09 -3.28 30.22
CA GLU A 210 -1.18 -3.68 31.29
C GLU A 210 -0.37 -2.51 31.91
N LEU A 211 -0.52 -1.30 31.36
CA LEU A 211 0.15 -0.08 31.80
C LEU A 211 -0.82 0.85 32.56
N PRO A 212 -0.35 1.67 33.47
CA PRO A 212 -1.18 2.68 34.14
C PRO A 212 -1.42 3.88 33.20
N LEU A 213 -2.07 3.66 32.05
CA LEU A 213 -2.32 4.67 31.04
C LEU A 213 -3.40 5.67 31.45
N ASN A 214 -3.14 6.96 31.23
CA ASN A 214 -4.10 8.04 31.37
C ASN A 214 -4.17 8.84 30.06
N GLN A 215 -5.22 8.64 29.30
CA GLN A 215 -5.38 9.30 28.00
C GLN A 215 -5.74 10.78 28.17
N LYS A 216 -4.89 11.66 27.64
CA LYS A 216 -5.07 13.13 27.70
C LYS A 216 -5.68 13.70 26.43
N GLY A 217 -5.63 12.95 25.33
CA GLY A 217 -6.20 13.39 24.06
C GLY A 217 -6.27 12.27 23.01
N ASN A 218 -7.14 12.50 22.04
CA ASN A 218 -7.25 11.70 20.82
C ASN A 218 -7.35 12.64 19.62
N ILE A 219 -6.43 12.50 18.68
CA ILE A 219 -6.28 13.39 17.51
C ILE A 219 -6.44 12.56 16.25
N LEU A 220 -7.39 12.92 15.39
CA LEU A 220 -7.50 12.40 14.03
C LEU A 220 -6.68 13.31 13.09
N ALA A 221 -5.55 12.84 12.60
CA ALA A 221 -4.63 13.63 11.78
C ALA A 221 -4.47 13.09 10.35
N GLU A 222 -5.30 12.12 9.94
CA GLU A 222 -5.47 11.69 8.55
C GLU A 222 -4.13 11.38 7.84
N TRP A 223 -3.20 10.75 8.56
CA TRP A 223 -1.85 10.37 8.14
C TRP A 223 -0.89 11.56 7.90
N LYS A 224 -1.34 12.83 8.07
CA LYS A 224 -0.64 14.05 7.65
C LYS A 224 0.15 14.71 8.79
N ARG A 225 1.40 15.05 8.49
CA ARG A 225 2.34 15.74 9.41
C ARG A 225 1.82 17.09 9.88
N GLU A 226 1.40 17.91 8.92
CA GLU A 226 0.91 19.28 9.20
C GLU A 226 -0.35 19.25 10.06
N LEU A 227 -1.27 18.32 9.75
CA LEU A 227 -2.51 18.21 10.49
C LEU A 227 -2.28 17.69 11.92
N ALA A 228 -1.32 16.77 12.11
CA ALA A 228 -0.90 16.33 13.44
C ALA A 228 -0.31 17.49 14.26
N TYR A 229 0.56 18.30 13.65
CA TYR A 229 1.11 19.51 14.27
C TYR A 229 0.00 20.49 14.68
N GLU A 230 -0.88 20.88 13.75
CA GLU A 230 -1.94 21.86 13.97
C GLU A 230 -2.92 21.41 15.07
N LYS A 231 -3.39 20.17 15.00
CA LYS A 231 -4.35 19.65 15.99
C LYS A 231 -3.70 19.42 17.35
N PHE A 232 -2.43 19.02 17.38
CA PHE A 232 -1.69 18.90 18.64
C PHE A 232 -1.48 20.28 19.30
N ALA A 233 -1.17 21.30 18.50
CA ALA A 233 -1.06 22.68 18.94
C ALA A 233 -2.37 23.28 19.46
N ALA A 234 -3.51 22.69 19.10
CA ALA A 234 -4.83 23.11 19.57
C ALA A 234 -5.25 22.46 20.91
N LEU A 235 -4.45 21.55 21.44
CA LEU A 235 -4.67 20.99 22.79
C LEU A 235 -4.37 22.07 23.86
N ASP A 236 -4.92 21.84 25.04
CA ASP A 236 -4.65 22.71 26.19
C ASP A 236 -3.17 22.69 26.56
N ASP A 237 -2.57 23.88 26.80
CA ASP A 237 -1.14 24.03 27.10
C ASP A 237 -0.71 23.22 28.34
N GLU A 238 -1.55 23.17 29.40
CA GLU A 238 -1.26 22.39 30.59
C GLU A 238 -1.29 20.90 30.31
N ALA A 239 -2.25 20.44 29.48
CA ALA A 239 -2.31 19.05 29.03
C ALA A 239 -1.07 18.67 28.25
N VAL A 240 -0.65 19.50 27.27
CA VAL A 240 0.51 19.25 26.41
C VAL A 240 1.82 19.15 27.22
N GLN A 241 2.03 20.05 28.21
CA GLN A 241 3.24 20.05 29.03
C GLN A 241 3.36 18.79 29.92
N ASN A 242 2.24 18.14 30.22
CA ASN A 242 2.20 16.93 31.05
C ASN A 242 2.11 15.64 30.25
N VAL A 243 2.06 15.69 28.91
CA VAL A 243 2.07 14.48 28.05
C VAL A 243 3.43 13.79 28.13
N GLU A 244 3.45 12.53 28.48
CA GLU A 244 4.64 11.71 28.69
C GLU A 244 4.89 10.74 27.54
N ALA A 245 3.82 10.37 26.81
CA ALA A 245 3.93 9.55 25.60
C ALA A 245 2.96 10.03 24.52
N VAL A 246 3.36 9.91 23.25
CA VAL A 246 2.51 10.12 22.09
C VAL A 246 2.62 8.90 21.17
N ILE A 247 1.48 8.30 20.88
CA ILE A 247 1.39 7.11 20.03
C ILE A 247 0.71 7.49 18.75
N CYS A 248 1.46 7.38 17.65
CA CYS A 248 1.01 7.80 16.33
C CYS A 248 0.81 6.60 15.40
N ASN A 249 -0.28 6.60 14.64
CA ASN A 249 -0.53 5.53 13.69
C ASN A 249 0.43 5.52 12.49
N ASN A 250 1.18 6.62 12.22
CA ASN A 250 2.30 6.62 11.29
C ASN A 250 3.41 7.57 11.71
N ASP A 251 4.55 7.56 10.98
CA ASP A 251 5.71 8.38 11.25
C ASP A 251 5.51 9.86 10.90
N ASP A 252 4.76 10.18 9.86
CA ASP A 252 4.51 11.58 9.49
C ASP A 252 3.77 12.33 10.58
N MET A 253 2.74 11.71 11.16
CA MET A 253 2.05 12.29 12.30
C MET A 253 2.97 12.38 13.54
N ALA A 254 3.82 11.38 13.76
CA ALA A 254 4.82 11.41 14.84
C ALA A 254 5.83 12.57 14.66
N LEU A 255 6.27 12.81 13.43
CA LEU A 255 7.14 13.93 13.07
C LEU A 255 6.42 15.29 13.23
N GLY A 256 5.14 15.36 12.92
CA GLY A 256 4.35 16.58 13.15
C GLY A 256 4.26 16.96 14.64
N VAL A 257 4.05 15.98 15.52
CA VAL A 257 4.09 16.18 16.96
C VAL A 257 5.50 16.57 17.43
N TYR A 258 6.53 15.89 16.92
CA TYR A 258 7.93 16.24 17.21
C TYR A 258 8.23 17.70 16.85
N ASP A 259 7.83 18.14 15.66
CA ASP A 259 8.03 19.53 15.19
C ASP A 259 7.40 20.54 16.13
N TYR A 260 6.20 20.28 16.62
CA TYR A 260 5.52 21.12 17.62
C TYR A 260 6.36 21.28 18.89
N TYR A 261 6.81 20.18 19.50
CA TYR A 261 7.60 20.23 20.73
C TYR A 261 8.95 20.96 20.53
N LYS A 262 9.58 20.75 19.38
CA LYS A 262 10.85 21.42 19.04
C LYS A 262 10.66 22.92 18.84
N GLU A 263 9.62 23.33 18.11
CA GLU A 263 9.33 24.75 17.89
C GLU A 263 9.03 25.48 19.20
N LYS A 264 8.25 24.86 20.08
CA LYS A 264 7.90 25.43 21.38
C LYS A 264 9.00 25.27 22.44
N ASN A 265 10.10 24.62 22.11
CA ASN A 265 11.21 24.33 23.05
C ASN A 265 10.70 23.63 24.34
N LEU A 266 9.74 22.71 24.19
CA LEU A 266 9.17 21.93 25.30
C LEU A 266 9.95 20.62 25.52
N LYS A 267 9.79 20.03 26.69
CA LYS A 267 10.33 18.70 26.98
C LYS A 267 9.65 17.67 26.07
N LEU A 268 10.43 16.95 25.29
CA LEU A 268 9.93 15.97 24.35
C LEU A 268 9.40 14.72 25.08
N PRO A 269 8.14 14.28 24.82
CA PRO A 269 7.64 13.01 25.32
C PRO A 269 8.25 11.83 24.57
N VAL A 270 7.95 10.62 25.02
CA VAL A 270 8.20 9.42 24.23
C VAL A 270 7.26 9.41 23.03
N ILE A 271 7.79 9.48 21.81
CA ILE A 271 6.97 9.43 20.59
C ILE A 271 7.27 8.14 19.84
N ILE A 272 6.22 7.38 19.49
CA ILE A 272 6.32 6.11 18.77
C ILE A 272 5.45 6.18 17.52
N GLY A 273 6.08 6.02 16.33
CA GLY A 273 5.44 5.99 15.03
C GLY A 273 5.25 4.57 14.47
N ILE A 274 4.87 4.50 13.20
CA ILE A 274 4.85 3.30 12.37
C ILE A 274 5.25 3.72 10.95
N ASN A 275 6.07 2.98 10.28
CA ASN A 275 6.51 2.89 8.88
C ASN A 275 8.03 2.77 8.77
N ASN A 276 8.81 3.29 9.72
CA ASN A 276 10.26 3.40 9.63
C ASN A 276 10.69 4.28 8.44
N SER A 277 10.05 5.45 8.30
CA SER A 277 10.45 6.44 7.29
C SER A 277 11.90 6.89 7.51
N GLU A 278 12.57 7.34 6.44
CA GLU A 278 13.99 7.70 6.52
C GLU A 278 14.27 8.80 7.56
N GLU A 279 13.45 9.85 7.60
CA GLU A 279 13.60 10.93 8.60
C GLU A 279 13.37 10.41 10.02
N MET A 280 12.33 9.58 10.23
CA MET A 280 12.05 8.99 11.54
C MET A 280 13.21 8.09 11.98
N HIS A 281 13.72 7.25 11.06
CA HIS A 281 14.89 6.41 11.34
C HIS A 281 16.11 7.21 11.78
N GLN A 282 16.43 8.29 11.04
CA GLN A 282 17.56 9.18 11.39
C GLN A 282 17.38 9.79 12.77
N LYS A 283 16.18 10.27 13.11
CA LYS A 283 15.87 10.83 14.42
C LYS A 283 15.94 9.81 15.57
N ILE A 284 15.58 8.56 15.31
CA ILE A 284 15.76 7.48 16.29
C ILE A 284 17.24 7.20 16.50
N MET A 285 18.02 7.08 15.43
CA MET A 285 19.46 6.81 15.53
C MET A 285 20.23 7.96 16.19
N SER A 286 19.83 9.21 15.98
CA SER A 286 20.39 10.37 16.71
C SER A 286 19.94 10.44 18.18
N GLY A 287 18.88 9.72 18.55
CA GLY A 287 18.30 9.75 19.91
C GLY A 287 17.31 10.88 20.14
N GLU A 288 16.84 11.54 19.08
CA GLU A 288 15.83 12.59 19.15
C GLU A 288 14.40 12.04 19.25
N MET A 289 14.15 10.85 18.67
CA MET A 289 12.88 10.14 18.75
C MET A 289 13.10 8.77 19.39
N TYR A 290 12.04 8.23 20.03
CA TYR A 290 12.17 6.96 20.75
C TYR A 290 12.16 5.75 19.82
N GLY A 291 11.14 5.63 18.96
CA GLY A 291 11.02 4.44 18.12
C GLY A 291 9.90 4.48 17.10
N THR A 292 9.92 3.51 16.22
CA THR A 292 8.89 3.27 15.21
C THR A 292 8.73 1.78 14.95
N ILE A 293 7.64 1.39 14.29
CA ILE A 293 7.40 0.04 13.82
C ILE A 293 7.59 -0.01 12.30
N ASP A 294 8.57 -0.76 11.85
CA ASP A 294 8.83 -0.99 10.42
C ASP A 294 7.78 -1.95 9.83
N ASN A 295 7.01 -1.49 8.88
CA ASN A 295 5.99 -2.25 8.14
C ASN A 295 6.56 -3.24 7.12
N LYS A 296 7.88 -3.31 6.97
CA LYS A 296 8.54 -4.19 5.99
C LYS A 296 8.03 -3.98 4.56
N MET A 297 8.06 -2.73 4.10
CA MET A 297 7.63 -2.32 2.77
C MET A 297 8.34 -3.14 1.67
N GLU A 298 9.64 -3.36 1.78
CA GLU A 298 10.42 -4.13 0.80
C GLU A 298 9.92 -5.58 0.67
N ASP A 299 9.56 -6.22 1.79
CA ASP A 299 9.01 -7.58 1.79
C ASP A 299 7.65 -7.63 1.10
N GLN A 300 6.81 -6.61 1.29
CA GLN A 300 5.52 -6.48 0.60
C GLN A 300 5.72 -6.34 -0.91
N VAL A 301 6.61 -5.45 -1.34
CA VAL A 301 6.92 -5.25 -2.77
C VAL A 301 7.48 -6.53 -3.40
N MET A 302 8.37 -7.24 -2.71
CA MET A 302 8.87 -8.53 -3.19
C MET A 302 7.75 -9.56 -3.33
N GLU A 303 6.82 -9.61 -2.38
CA GLU A 303 5.69 -10.55 -2.45
C GLU A 303 4.73 -10.20 -3.59
N ILE A 304 4.44 -8.91 -3.84
CA ILE A 304 3.69 -8.49 -5.02
C ILE A 304 4.35 -9.00 -6.30
N CYS A 305 5.67 -8.83 -6.45
CA CYS A 305 6.40 -9.31 -7.63
C CYS A 305 6.33 -10.84 -7.79
N ARG A 306 6.44 -11.60 -6.69
CA ARG A 306 6.30 -13.07 -6.70
C ARG A 306 4.89 -13.49 -7.10
N LEU A 307 3.88 -12.85 -6.51
CA LEU A 307 2.48 -13.13 -6.78
C LEU A 307 2.10 -12.80 -8.22
N MET A 308 2.55 -11.67 -8.77
CA MET A 308 2.41 -11.36 -10.20
C MET A 308 2.98 -12.48 -11.09
N GLN A 309 4.18 -12.97 -10.77
CA GLN A 309 4.77 -14.07 -11.51
C GLN A 309 3.93 -15.34 -11.45
N ALA A 310 3.40 -15.68 -10.27
CA ALA A 310 2.55 -16.86 -10.07
C ALA A 310 1.23 -16.74 -10.84
N ILE A 311 0.59 -15.58 -10.80
CA ILE A 311 -0.64 -15.28 -11.53
C ILE A 311 -0.43 -15.51 -13.03
N LEU A 312 0.61 -14.91 -13.60
CA LEU A 312 0.87 -14.97 -15.03
C LEU A 312 1.37 -16.34 -15.51
N LYS A 313 1.98 -17.12 -14.62
CA LYS A 313 2.30 -18.54 -14.85
C LYS A 313 1.13 -19.48 -14.62
N LYS A 314 0.00 -18.98 -14.13
CA LYS A 314 -1.17 -19.77 -13.70
C LYS A 314 -0.86 -20.78 -12.60
N ASP A 315 0.07 -20.43 -11.71
CA ASP A 315 0.58 -21.25 -10.61
C ASP A 315 0.33 -20.56 -9.25
N THR A 316 -0.93 -20.30 -8.97
CA THR A 316 -1.36 -19.62 -7.72
C THR A 316 -1.85 -20.57 -6.64
N GLY A 317 -1.80 -21.88 -6.88
CA GLY A 317 -2.41 -22.87 -5.99
C GLY A 317 -1.82 -22.94 -4.58
N SER A 318 -0.57 -22.48 -4.39
CA SER A 318 0.11 -22.41 -3.09
C SER A 318 0.00 -21.05 -2.41
N TYR A 319 -0.54 -20.02 -3.10
CA TYR A 319 -0.63 -18.67 -2.57
C TYR A 319 -1.88 -18.45 -1.74
N GLN A 320 -1.70 -17.90 -0.53
CA GLN A 320 -2.81 -17.48 0.29
C GLN A 320 -3.45 -16.21 -0.29
N LYS A 321 -4.74 -16.01 -0.04
CA LYS A 321 -5.47 -14.82 -0.50
C LYS A 321 -5.03 -13.54 0.18
N VAL A 322 -4.54 -13.65 1.39
CA VAL A 322 -4.02 -12.56 2.21
C VAL A 322 -2.60 -12.91 2.61
N TRP A 323 -1.69 -11.98 2.37
CA TRP A 323 -0.33 -12.07 2.85
C TRP A 323 0.03 -10.82 3.65
N TYR A 324 0.56 -11.02 4.83
CA TYR A 324 1.04 -9.94 5.68
C TYR A 324 2.55 -10.02 5.88
N SER A 325 3.23 -8.89 5.74
CA SER A 325 4.60 -8.73 6.24
C SER A 325 4.60 -8.79 7.78
N THR A 326 5.70 -9.28 8.35
CA THR A 326 5.87 -9.28 9.80
C THR A 326 6.51 -7.97 10.22
N PRO A 327 5.79 -7.08 10.94
CA PRO A 327 6.34 -5.80 11.38
C PRO A 327 7.50 -5.99 12.35
N LYS A 328 8.37 -4.98 12.48
CA LYS A 328 9.54 -5.01 13.34
C LYS A 328 9.71 -3.68 14.08
N ALA A 329 9.90 -3.74 15.39
CA ALA A 329 10.23 -2.56 16.18
C ALA A 329 11.64 -2.04 15.87
N ILE A 330 11.77 -0.73 15.72
CA ILE A 330 13.02 0.00 15.51
C ILE A 330 13.18 1.01 16.66
N VAL A 331 14.22 0.82 17.42
CA VAL A 331 14.66 1.72 18.49
C VAL A 331 16.19 1.85 18.42
N LYS A 332 16.76 2.92 18.99
CA LYS A 332 18.22 3.01 19.13
C LYS A 332 18.71 1.89 20.06
N ALA A 333 19.70 1.12 19.61
CA ALA A 333 20.30 0.07 20.45
C ALA A 333 20.98 0.71 21.67
N GLU A 334 20.75 0.14 22.86
CA GLU A 334 21.47 0.57 24.07
C GLU A 334 22.97 0.28 23.89
N GLY A 335 23.83 1.33 23.95
CA GLY A 335 25.29 1.20 23.90
C GLY A 335 25.96 1.60 22.59
N THR A 336 25.26 2.18 21.62
CA THR A 336 25.86 2.87 20.48
C THR A 336 25.94 4.37 20.77
N GLU A 337 27.08 4.80 21.34
CA GLU A 337 27.48 6.22 21.40
C GLU A 337 27.94 6.70 20.02
#